data_bc980e3464554f7056e5b2deb11fcd07
#
_entry.id   bc980e3464554f7056e5b2deb11fcd07
#
_cell.length_a   1.000
_cell.length_b   1.000
_cell.length_c   1.000
_cell.angle_alpha   90.00
_cell.angle_beta   90.00
_cell.angle_gamma   90.00
#
_symmetry.space_group_name_H-M   'P 1'
#
loop_
_entity.id
_entity.type
_entity.pdbx_description
1 polymer ?
#
loop_
_entity_poly.entity_id
_entity_poly.type
_entity_poly.pdbx_seq_one_letter_code
_entity_poly.pdbx_strand_id
1 'polypeptide(L)'
;MLGTMAAPVPVDEVANTVQARARAFSPTGPGAVRFERLGKTYHSAAGAVRALEEIDLEIPTGRIYGIIGRSGAGKSSLLRTINRLEEPTSGRVIVDGQDIGRFDESALVQLRRRVGMIFQHFNLLSAKTVRENVALPLVVAGVPRRQIDQRVDEVLALVSLEGKQDVYPSRLSGGQKQRVGIARALVHKPEILLCDEATSALDPETTLSILRLLRDINRSLGLTIILITHEMSVIREVCENVLVLEQGRVAEEGPVWQVFGNAKHDATRALLRPVSRDVPEDLAARLVPHAVPGGETIIKLHYTGAQGGGPDLTLLAATLGTSLRLLHGTIDRIQGHAQGTLLVAARGISEQDLDALKGHVGSARVLGYVASDV
;
A
#
# COMPACT_ATOMS: atom_id res chain seq x y z
N MET A 1 1.48 -34.84 34.29
CA MET A 1 0.83 -34.71 32.97
C MET A 1 1.73 -33.86 32.07
N LEU A 2 2.46 -34.53 31.17
CA LEU A 2 3.41 -33.91 30.25
C LEU A 2 2.62 -33.41 29.04
N GLY A 3 2.66 -32.07 28.80
CA GLY A 3 2.04 -31.46 27.64
C GLY A 3 2.81 -31.81 26.37
N THR A 4 2.09 -32.36 25.40
CA THR A 4 2.58 -32.70 24.06
C THR A 4 2.94 -31.40 23.32
N MET A 5 4.23 -31.14 23.09
CA MET A 5 4.71 -30.12 22.18
C MET A 5 4.32 -30.51 20.74
N ALA A 6 3.59 -29.67 20.05
CA ALA A 6 3.30 -29.83 18.64
C ALA A 6 4.60 -29.80 17.83
N ALA A 7 4.77 -30.74 16.91
CA ALA A 7 5.92 -30.82 16.02
C ALA A 7 5.97 -29.59 15.08
N PRO A 8 7.17 -29.10 14.73
CA PRO A 8 7.29 -27.98 13.78
C PRO A 8 6.77 -28.40 12.39
N VAL A 9 5.98 -27.52 11.76
CA VAL A 9 5.46 -27.71 10.40
C VAL A 9 6.65 -27.76 9.43
N PRO A 10 6.73 -28.75 8.51
CA PRO A 10 7.82 -28.86 7.54
C PRO A 10 7.90 -27.64 6.63
N VAL A 11 9.11 -27.15 6.36
CA VAL A 11 9.40 -25.96 5.55
C VAL A 11 8.83 -26.07 4.12
N ASP A 12 8.74 -27.30 3.60
CA ASP A 12 8.20 -27.60 2.27
C ASP A 12 6.67 -27.38 2.17
N GLU A 13 5.94 -27.50 3.28
CA GLU A 13 4.49 -27.24 3.29
C GLU A 13 4.16 -25.74 3.25
N VAL A 14 5.02 -24.90 3.85
CA VAL A 14 4.93 -23.45 3.80
C VAL A 14 5.29 -22.96 2.38
N ALA A 15 6.32 -23.51 1.75
CA ALA A 15 6.72 -23.17 0.38
C ALA A 15 5.65 -23.57 -0.64
N ASN A 16 5.02 -24.73 -0.50
CA ASN A 16 3.91 -25.16 -1.36
C ASN A 16 2.65 -24.29 -1.19
N THR A 17 2.37 -23.81 0.02
CA THR A 17 1.24 -22.90 0.28
C THR A 17 1.47 -21.52 -0.34
N VAL A 18 2.71 -21.02 -0.38
CA VAL A 18 3.08 -19.76 -1.03
C VAL A 18 3.03 -19.91 -2.55
N GLN A 19 3.50 -21.02 -3.12
CA GLN A 19 3.43 -21.29 -4.56
C GLN A 19 2.01 -21.58 -5.06
N ALA A 20 1.16 -22.25 -4.27
CA ALA A 20 -0.25 -22.47 -4.59
C ALA A 20 -1.05 -21.14 -4.59
N ARG A 21 -0.70 -20.18 -3.71
CA ARG A 21 -1.29 -18.83 -3.72
C ARG A 21 -0.88 -18.00 -4.93
N ALA A 22 0.33 -18.17 -5.48
CA ALA A 22 0.79 -17.48 -6.70
C ALA A 22 0.04 -17.92 -7.97
N ARG A 23 -0.63 -19.09 -7.96
CA ARG A 23 -1.36 -19.64 -9.12
C ARG A 23 -2.82 -19.18 -9.24
N ALA A 24 -3.37 -18.43 -8.27
CA ALA A 24 -4.79 -18.07 -8.23
C ALA A 24 -5.11 -16.67 -8.77
N PHE A 25 -4.14 -15.94 -9.32
CA PHE A 25 -4.37 -14.58 -9.80
C PHE A 25 -4.38 -14.54 -11.33
N SER A 26 -5.59 -14.45 -11.89
CA SER A 26 -5.78 -14.21 -13.32
C SER A 26 -5.83 -12.70 -13.58
N PRO A 27 -5.08 -12.18 -14.57
CA PRO A 27 -5.20 -10.78 -14.98
C PRO A 27 -6.56 -10.45 -15.62
N THR A 28 -7.44 -11.43 -15.80
CA THR A 28 -8.72 -11.32 -16.52
C THR A 28 -9.93 -11.83 -15.72
N GLY A 29 -9.86 -11.84 -14.38
CA GLY A 29 -10.96 -12.23 -13.51
C GLY A 29 -11.89 -11.07 -13.16
N PRO A 30 -13.04 -11.33 -12.44
CA PRO A 30 -13.94 -10.29 -11.95
C PRO A 30 -13.20 -9.28 -11.06
N GLY A 31 -13.33 -7.96 -11.34
CA GLY A 31 -12.64 -6.88 -10.64
C GLY A 31 -11.25 -6.53 -11.18
N ALA A 32 -10.85 -7.04 -12.36
CA ALA A 32 -9.65 -6.58 -13.05
C ALA A 32 -9.87 -5.20 -13.69
N VAL A 33 -8.88 -4.31 -13.57
CA VAL A 33 -8.90 -2.97 -14.18
C VAL A 33 -7.68 -2.78 -15.04
N ARG A 34 -7.85 -2.29 -16.28
CA ARG A 34 -6.74 -1.94 -17.16
C ARG A 34 -6.95 -0.55 -17.76
N PHE A 35 -5.90 0.24 -17.74
CA PHE A 35 -5.82 1.53 -18.39
C PHE A 35 -4.94 1.41 -19.64
N GLU A 36 -5.37 1.96 -20.75
CA GLU A 36 -4.65 1.97 -22.00
C GLU A 36 -4.50 3.40 -22.51
N ARG A 37 -3.28 3.92 -22.45
CA ARG A 37 -2.89 5.29 -22.81
C ARG A 37 -3.87 6.33 -22.29
N LEU A 38 -4.30 6.16 -21.04
CA LEU A 38 -5.32 6.98 -20.41
C LEU A 38 -4.80 8.41 -20.21
N GLY A 39 -5.55 9.39 -20.68
CA GLY A 39 -5.29 10.80 -20.44
C GLY A 39 -6.52 11.54 -19.93
N LYS A 40 -6.28 12.53 -19.07
CA LYS A 40 -7.32 13.45 -18.56
C LYS A 40 -6.82 14.87 -18.55
N THR A 41 -7.50 15.75 -19.26
CA THR A 41 -7.25 17.18 -19.26
C THR A 41 -8.51 17.91 -18.77
N TYR A 42 -8.35 18.77 -17.78
CA TYR A 42 -9.39 19.68 -17.32
C TYR A 42 -9.23 21.03 -18.02
N HIS A 43 -10.31 21.57 -18.52
CA HIS A 43 -10.37 22.89 -19.12
C HIS A 43 -11.07 23.87 -18.18
N SER A 44 -10.43 24.99 -17.89
CA SER A 44 -10.98 26.06 -17.08
C SER A 44 -10.71 27.42 -17.74
N ALA A 45 -11.30 28.48 -17.21
CA ALA A 45 -11.00 29.86 -17.67
C ALA A 45 -9.52 30.24 -17.49
N ALA A 46 -8.81 29.57 -16.56
CA ALA A 46 -7.38 29.80 -16.31
C ALA A 46 -6.47 28.93 -17.22
N GLY A 47 -7.03 28.13 -18.13
CA GLY A 47 -6.28 27.26 -19.05
C GLY A 47 -6.57 25.79 -18.90
N ALA A 48 -5.81 24.97 -19.63
CA ALA A 48 -5.90 23.52 -19.61
C ALA A 48 -4.87 22.92 -18.64
N VAL A 49 -5.33 22.01 -17.76
CA VAL A 49 -4.49 21.27 -16.83
C VAL A 49 -4.53 19.79 -17.20
N ARG A 50 -3.40 19.22 -17.59
CA ARG A 50 -3.27 17.77 -17.82
C ARG A 50 -3.10 17.07 -16.48
N ALA A 51 -4.15 16.42 -16.02
CA ALA A 51 -4.13 15.68 -14.75
C ALA A 51 -3.62 14.26 -14.90
N LEU A 52 -3.80 13.63 -16.08
CA LEU A 52 -3.27 12.33 -16.44
C LEU A 52 -2.76 12.34 -17.87
N GLU A 53 -1.65 11.65 -18.13
CA GLU A 53 -1.01 11.61 -19.42
C GLU A 53 -0.41 10.21 -19.67
N GLU A 54 -0.92 9.54 -20.71
CA GLU A 54 -0.46 8.24 -21.21
C GLU A 54 -0.28 7.18 -20.11
N ILE A 55 -1.31 7.02 -19.25
CA ILE A 55 -1.29 5.99 -18.22
C ILE A 55 -1.59 4.64 -18.85
N ASP A 56 -0.60 3.75 -18.81
CA ASP A 56 -0.74 2.33 -19.07
C ASP A 56 -0.53 1.58 -17.75
N LEU A 57 -1.57 0.83 -17.30
CA LEU A 57 -1.56 0.15 -16.00
C LEU A 57 -2.51 -1.04 -16.03
N GLU A 58 -2.12 -2.12 -15.37
CA GLU A 58 -2.97 -3.29 -15.15
C GLU A 58 -3.08 -3.60 -13.65
N ILE A 59 -4.30 -3.61 -13.13
CA ILE A 59 -4.61 -3.93 -11.74
C ILE A 59 -5.28 -5.32 -11.72
N PRO A 60 -4.57 -6.36 -11.23
CA PRO A 60 -5.10 -7.72 -11.23
C PRO A 60 -6.21 -7.90 -10.18
N THR A 61 -7.10 -8.85 -10.43
CA THR A 61 -8.21 -9.21 -9.55
C THR A 61 -7.74 -9.62 -8.14
N GLY A 62 -8.53 -9.25 -7.14
CA GLY A 62 -8.40 -9.74 -5.76
C GLY A 62 -7.19 -9.18 -5.00
N ARG A 63 -6.48 -8.20 -5.55
CA ARG A 63 -5.32 -7.54 -4.92
C ARG A 63 -5.72 -6.27 -4.20
N ILE A 64 -4.90 -5.89 -3.21
CA ILE A 64 -4.90 -4.54 -2.65
C ILE A 64 -3.80 -3.75 -3.36
N TYR A 65 -4.21 -2.80 -4.18
CA TYR A 65 -3.34 -2.00 -5.02
C TYR A 65 -3.27 -0.56 -4.52
N GLY A 66 -2.09 -0.07 -4.21
CA GLY A 66 -1.87 1.28 -3.72
C GLY A 66 -1.55 2.27 -4.85
N ILE A 67 -2.06 3.48 -4.78
CA ILE A 67 -1.70 4.60 -5.66
C ILE A 67 -1.19 5.73 -4.79
N ILE A 68 0.07 6.09 -4.95
CA ILE A 68 0.74 7.16 -4.20
C ILE A 68 1.25 8.26 -5.13
N GLY A 69 1.58 9.40 -4.55
CA GLY A 69 2.11 10.56 -5.26
C GLY A 69 1.82 11.85 -4.50
N ARG A 70 2.48 12.92 -4.88
CA ARG A 70 2.27 14.25 -4.27
C ARG A 70 0.83 14.74 -4.48
N SER A 71 0.42 15.76 -3.70
CA SER A 71 -0.85 16.45 -3.96
C SER A 71 -0.87 16.98 -5.40
N GLY A 72 -2.00 16.83 -6.09
CA GLY A 72 -2.12 17.23 -7.50
C GLY A 72 -1.51 16.26 -8.53
N ALA A 73 -0.93 15.12 -8.14
CA ALA A 73 -0.34 14.17 -9.08
C ALA A 73 -1.33 13.43 -9.98
N GLY A 74 -2.65 13.61 -9.78
CA GLY A 74 -3.69 12.95 -10.61
C GLY A 74 -4.34 11.72 -9.99
N LYS A 75 -3.99 11.33 -8.75
CA LYS A 75 -4.46 10.10 -8.10
C LYS A 75 -5.98 9.95 -8.07
N SER A 76 -6.70 10.94 -7.52
CA SER A 76 -8.18 10.89 -7.45
C SER A 76 -8.82 10.97 -8.82
N SER A 77 -8.22 11.67 -9.79
CA SER A 77 -8.67 11.66 -11.18
C SER A 77 -8.57 10.26 -11.77
N LEU A 78 -7.43 9.57 -11.58
CA LEU A 78 -7.24 8.19 -12.04
C LEU A 78 -8.28 7.25 -11.41
N LEU A 79 -8.45 7.30 -10.09
CA LEU A 79 -9.40 6.45 -9.37
C LEU A 79 -10.84 6.62 -9.90
N ARG A 80 -11.26 7.88 -10.10
CA ARG A 80 -12.63 8.22 -10.51
C ARG A 80 -12.94 7.86 -11.96
N THR A 81 -11.94 7.57 -12.78
CA THR A 81 -12.18 7.04 -14.13
C THR A 81 -12.68 5.60 -14.12
N ILE A 82 -12.39 4.80 -13.08
CA ILE A 82 -12.79 3.38 -12.98
C ILE A 82 -14.30 3.21 -12.88
N ASN A 83 -15.00 4.13 -12.21
CA ASN A 83 -16.46 4.12 -12.10
C ASN A 83 -17.12 5.20 -13.00
N ARG A 84 -16.31 5.79 -13.88
CA ARG A 84 -16.71 6.86 -14.81
C ARG A 84 -17.43 8.03 -14.11
N LEU A 85 -16.95 8.40 -12.90
CA LEU A 85 -17.25 9.70 -12.30
C LEU A 85 -16.42 10.81 -12.96
N GLU A 86 -15.28 10.45 -13.54
CA GLU A 86 -14.47 11.28 -14.42
C GLU A 86 -14.33 10.60 -15.77
N GLU A 87 -14.66 11.29 -16.86
CA GLU A 87 -14.45 10.76 -18.20
C GLU A 87 -13.04 11.05 -18.69
N PRO A 88 -12.32 10.04 -19.22
CA PRO A 88 -11.05 10.28 -19.91
C PRO A 88 -11.20 11.25 -21.07
N THR A 89 -10.17 12.06 -21.34
CA THR A 89 -10.08 12.87 -22.58
C THR A 89 -9.39 12.12 -23.71
N SER A 90 -8.61 11.08 -23.37
CA SER A 90 -7.96 10.17 -24.34
C SER A 90 -7.71 8.80 -23.70
N GLY A 91 -7.42 7.81 -24.52
CA GLY A 91 -7.25 6.45 -24.07
C GLY A 91 -8.55 5.80 -23.60
N ARG A 92 -8.45 4.73 -22.84
CA ARG A 92 -9.63 3.98 -22.36
C ARG A 92 -9.38 3.28 -21.03
N VAL A 93 -10.47 3.01 -20.32
CA VAL A 93 -10.51 2.19 -19.10
C VAL A 93 -11.27 0.92 -19.41
N ILE A 94 -10.68 -0.21 -19.08
CA ILE A 94 -11.23 -1.54 -19.29
C ILE A 94 -11.45 -2.16 -17.91
N VAL A 95 -12.69 -2.54 -17.62
CA VAL A 95 -13.09 -3.25 -16.41
C VAL A 95 -13.63 -4.61 -16.83
N ASP A 96 -13.05 -5.70 -16.29
CA ASP A 96 -13.43 -7.08 -16.64
C ASP A 96 -13.43 -7.34 -18.15
N GLY A 97 -12.43 -6.80 -18.85
CA GLY A 97 -12.29 -6.92 -20.31
C GLY A 97 -13.22 -6.04 -21.14
N GLN A 98 -14.08 -5.22 -20.52
CA GLN A 98 -15.02 -4.34 -21.22
C GLN A 98 -14.56 -2.88 -21.17
N ASP A 99 -14.52 -2.22 -22.32
CA ASP A 99 -14.26 -0.78 -22.43
C ASP A 99 -15.46 0.01 -21.90
N ILE A 100 -15.31 0.57 -20.69
CA ILE A 100 -16.41 1.30 -20.02
C ILE A 100 -16.73 2.66 -20.66
N GLY A 101 -15.86 3.16 -21.54
CA GLY A 101 -16.13 4.36 -22.34
C GLY A 101 -17.30 4.20 -23.30
N ARG A 102 -17.62 2.95 -23.67
CA ARG A 102 -18.72 2.62 -24.58
C ARG A 102 -20.04 2.34 -23.89
N PHE A 103 -20.09 2.37 -22.55
CA PHE A 103 -21.29 2.06 -21.78
C PHE A 103 -22.33 3.18 -21.89
N ASP A 104 -23.58 2.78 -22.11
CA ASP A 104 -24.73 3.65 -21.93
C ASP A 104 -25.03 3.86 -20.43
N GLU A 105 -26.01 4.72 -20.12
CA GLU A 105 -26.40 4.99 -18.73
C GLU A 105 -26.83 3.74 -17.97
N SER A 106 -27.49 2.79 -18.60
CA SER A 106 -27.94 1.55 -17.95
C SER A 106 -26.76 0.65 -17.59
N ALA A 107 -25.80 0.48 -18.48
CA ALA A 107 -24.57 -0.25 -18.25
C ALA A 107 -23.69 0.42 -17.18
N LEU A 108 -23.64 1.76 -17.15
CA LEU A 108 -22.94 2.53 -16.12
C LEU A 108 -23.56 2.33 -14.72
N VAL A 109 -24.90 2.30 -14.62
CA VAL A 109 -25.57 1.99 -13.36
C VAL A 109 -25.19 0.60 -12.87
N GLN A 110 -25.13 -0.41 -13.76
CA GLN A 110 -24.69 -1.76 -13.40
C GLN A 110 -23.22 -1.80 -12.99
N LEU A 111 -22.32 -1.11 -13.72
CA LEU A 111 -20.91 -0.97 -13.33
C LEU A 111 -20.79 -0.37 -11.93
N ARG A 112 -21.47 0.74 -11.65
CA ARG A 112 -21.40 1.43 -10.35
C ARG A 112 -21.95 0.61 -9.17
N ARG A 113 -22.80 -0.40 -9.42
CA ARG A 113 -23.20 -1.38 -8.40
C ARG A 113 -22.10 -2.39 -8.10
N ARG A 114 -21.23 -2.70 -9.08
CA ARG A 114 -20.09 -3.61 -8.95
C ARG A 114 -18.84 -2.91 -8.44
N VAL A 115 -18.82 -1.57 -8.37
CA VAL A 115 -17.71 -0.76 -7.90
C VAL A 115 -18.15 0.03 -6.66
N GLY A 116 -17.76 -0.43 -5.47
CA GLY A 116 -17.94 0.33 -4.24
C GLY A 116 -16.93 1.49 -4.12
N MET A 117 -17.31 2.57 -3.46
CA MET A 117 -16.41 3.70 -3.23
C MET A 117 -16.49 4.20 -1.80
N ILE A 118 -15.32 4.36 -1.18
CA ILE A 118 -15.11 4.97 0.12
C ILE A 118 -14.43 6.32 -0.11
N PHE A 119 -15.02 7.38 0.45
CA PHE A 119 -14.57 8.76 0.28
C PHE A 119 -13.72 9.22 1.45
N GLN A 120 -12.86 10.19 1.24
CA GLN A 120 -12.02 10.86 2.23
C GLN A 120 -12.84 11.41 3.41
N HIS A 121 -13.92 12.12 3.12
CA HIS A 121 -14.93 12.51 4.10
C HIS A 121 -16.04 11.49 4.06
N PHE A 122 -16.39 10.90 5.18
CA PHE A 122 -17.34 9.78 5.31
C PHE A 122 -18.61 9.88 4.46
N ASN A 123 -19.02 11.10 4.08
CA ASN A 123 -20.19 11.43 3.24
C ASN A 123 -21.46 10.73 3.74
N LEU A 124 -21.64 10.67 5.08
CA LEU A 124 -22.82 10.12 5.69
C LEU A 124 -23.92 11.17 5.74
N LEU A 125 -25.13 10.76 5.48
CA LEU A 125 -26.31 11.60 5.64
C LEU A 125 -26.58 11.77 7.14
N SER A 126 -26.38 12.97 7.67
CA SER A 126 -26.48 13.28 9.11
C SER A 126 -27.89 13.09 9.67
N ALA A 127 -28.91 13.29 8.83
CA ALA A 127 -30.32 13.11 9.18
C ALA A 127 -30.81 11.66 9.08
N LYS A 128 -29.93 10.71 8.74
CA LYS A 128 -30.20 9.29 8.57
C LYS A 128 -29.45 8.46 9.60
N THR A 129 -30.06 7.38 10.08
CA THR A 129 -29.40 6.41 10.96
C THR A 129 -28.31 5.64 10.22
N VAL A 130 -27.50 4.83 10.93
CA VAL A 130 -26.54 3.89 10.34
C VAL A 130 -27.22 2.96 9.36
N ARG A 131 -28.33 2.31 9.75
CA ARG A 131 -29.12 1.44 8.88
C ARG A 131 -29.53 2.13 7.59
N GLU A 132 -30.12 3.32 7.68
CA GLU A 132 -30.58 4.08 6.54
C GLU A 132 -29.44 4.53 5.62
N ASN A 133 -28.27 4.91 6.18
CA ASN A 133 -27.08 5.25 5.39
C ASN A 133 -26.57 4.05 4.58
N VAL A 134 -26.51 2.87 5.20
CA VAL A 134 -26.05 1.64 4.56
C VAL A 134 -27.07 1.11 3.56
N ALA A 135 -28.36 1.24 3.87
CA ALA A 135 -29.45 0.79 3.00
C ALA A 135 -29.63 1.63 1.73
N LEU A 136 -29.19 2.90 1.75
CA LEU A 136 -29.50 3.87 0.71
C LEU A 136 -29.21 3.38 -0.73
N PRO A 137 -28.05 2.77 -1.04
CA PRO A 137 -27.79 2.27 -2.40
C PRO A 137 -28.80 1.20 -2.85
N LEU A 138 -29.23 0.33 -1.94
CA LEU A 138 -30.22 -0.70 -2.25
C LEU A 138 -31.64 -0.12 -2.43
N VAL A 139 -31.99 0.90 -1.64
CA VAL A 139 -33.27 1.62 -1.78
C VAL A 139 -33.35 2.28 -3.17
N VAL A 140 -32.28 2.99 -3.56
CA VAL A 140 -32.18 3.62 -4.89
C VAL A 140 -32.23 2.59 -6.01
N ALA A 141 -31.70 1.39 -5.76
CA ALA A 141 -31.74 0.28 -6.72
C ALA A 141 -33.10 -0.41 -6.79
N GLY A 142 -34.09 -0.04 -5.95
CA GLY A 142 -35.44 -0.64 -5.94
C GLY A 142 -35.47 -2.06 -5.33
N VAL A 143 -34.49 -2.42 -4.49
CA VAL A 143 -34.47 -3.74 -3.84
C VAL A 143 -35.60 -3.85 -2.81
N PRO A 144 -36.29 -5.01 -2.70
CA PRO A 144 -37.34 -5.22 -1.70
C PRO A 144 -36.84 -5.06 -0.26
N ARG A 145 -37.64 -4.40 0.59
CA ARG A 145 -37.25 -4.03 1.97
C ARG A 145 -36.74 -5.20 2.79
N ARG A 146 -37.33 -6.37 2.72
CA ARG A 146 -36.92 -7.58 3.44
C ARG A 146 -35.46 -7.98 3.07
N GLN A 147 -35.07 -7.87 1.80
CA GLN A 147 -33.72 -8.16 1.33
C GLN A 147 -32.74 -7.07 1.78
N ILE A 148 -33.20 -5.79 1.80
CA ILE A 148 -32.41 -4.68 2.30
C ILE A 148 -32.06 -4.91 3.78
N ASP A 149 -33.05 -5.20 4.63
CA ASP A 149 -32.84 -5.38 6.06
C ASP A 149 -31.83 -6.50 6.34
N GLN A 150 -32.00 -7.66 5.70
CA GLN A 150 -31.05 -8.77 5.81
C GLN A 150 -29.64 -8.36 5.37
N ARG A 151 -29.53 -7.72 4.21
CA ARG A 151 -28.22 -7.35 3.65
C ARG A 151 -27.50 -6.27 4.48
N VAL A 152 -28.24 -5.34 5.04
CA VAL A 152 -27.70 -4.32 5.94
C VAL A 152 -27.15 -4.97 7.21
N ASP A 153 -27.88 -5.90 7.82
CA ASP A 153 -27.41 -6.59 9.01
C ASP A 153 -26.14 -7.42 8.73
N GLU A 154 -26.08 -8.13 7.58
CA GLU A 154 -24.86 -8.84 7.13
C GLU A 154 -23.63 -7.93 7.02
N VAL A 155 -23.77 -6.77 6.36
CA VAL A 155 -22.61 -5.87 6.19
C VAL A 155 -22.26 -5.10 7.46
N LEU A 156 -23.20 -4.82 8.35
CA LEU A 156 -22.93 -4.21 9.64
C LEU A 156 -22.18 -5.18 10.57
N ALA A 157 -22.51 -6.46 10.54
CA ALA A 157 -21.76 -7.50 11.21
C ALA A 157 -20.32 -7.60 10.67
N LEU A 158 -20.15 -7.59 9.33
CA LEU A 158 -18.84 -7.64 8.67
C LEU A 158 -17.91 -6.50 9.11
N VAL A 159 -18.45 -5.31 9.40
CA VAL A 159 -17.66 -4.15 9.84
C VAL A 159 -17.67 -3.95 11.36
N SER A 160 -18.21 -4.90 12.16
CA SER A 160 -18.31 -4.86 13.62
C SER A 160 -19.08 -3.63 14.13
N LEU A 161 -20.27 -3.41 13.57
CA LEU A 161 -21.21 -2.37 13.96
C LEU A 161 -22.58 -2.93 14.39
N GLU A 162 -22.64 -4.19 14.84
CA GLU A 162 -23.84 -4.77 15.42
C GLU A 162 -24.32 -3.93 16.61
N GLY A 163 -25.62 -3.74 16.72
CA GLY A 163 -26.25 -2.93 17.78
C GLY A 163 -26.13 -1.41 17.58
N LYS A 164 -25.59 -0.94 16.42
CA LYS A 164 -25.51 0.49 16.09
C LYS A 164 -26.47 0.93 14.98
N GLN A 165 -27.38 0.06 14.55
CA GLN A 165 -28.28 0.27 13.41
C GLN A 165 -29.08 1.57 13.49
N ASP A 166 -29.58 1.91 14.67
CA ASP A 166 -30.47 3.04 14.89
C ASP A 166 -29.76 4.30 15.40
N VAL A 167 -28.43 4.25 15.46
CA VAL A 167 -27.60 5.39 15.88
C VAL A 167 -27.40 6.37 14.72
N TYR A 168 -27.43 7.67 15.01
CA TYR A 168 -27.14 8.72 14.05
C TYR A 168 -25.63 8.99 13.94
N PRO A 169 -25.13 9.43 12.77
CA PRO A 169 -23.70 9.71 12.56
C PRO A 169 -23.09 10.67 13.58
N SER A 170 -23.85 11.62 14.12
CA SER A 170 -23.38 12.57 15.14
C SER A 170 -22.94 11.91 16.43
N ARG A 171 -23.41 10.70 16.74
CA ARG A 171 -23.07 9.92 17.94
C ARG A 171 -22.00 8.87 17.72
N LEU A 172 -21.35 8.86 16.55
CA LEU A 172 -20.33 7.89 16.17
C LEU A 172 -18.93 8.53 16.24
N SER A 173 -17.94 7.73 16.66
CA SER A 173 -16.53 8.10 16.52
C SER A 173 -16.13 8.15 15.03
N GLY A 174 -14.98 8.76 14.71
CA GLY A 174 -14.43 8.81 13.35
C GLY A 174 -14.30 7.41 12.73
N GLY A 175 -13.72 6.47 13.46
CA GLY A 175 -13.56 5.08 13.02
C GLY A 175 -14.91 4.36 12.80
N GLN A 176 -15.91 4.62 13.63
CA GLN A 176 -17.26 4.07 13.44
C GLN A 176 -17.93 4.67 12.19
N LYS A 177 -17.79 5.98 11.95
CA LYS A 177 -18.27 6.63 10.72
C LYS A 177 -17.62 6.00 9.48
N GLN A 178 -16.32 5.73 9.54
CA GLN A 178 -15.59 5.07 8.46
C GLN A 178 -16.11 3.65 8.20
N ARG A 179 -16.36 2.88 9.26
CA ARG A 179 -16.97 1.53 9.14
C ARG A 179 -18.36 1.58 8.52
N VAL A 180 -19.19 2.59 8.82
CA VAL A 180 -20.48 2.81 8.13
C VAL A 180 -20.26 3.11 6.64
N GLY A 181 -19.28 3.94 6.29
CA GLY A 181 -18.90 4.20 4.90
C GLY A 181 -18.47 2.94 4.15
N ILE A 182 -17.67 2.09 4.80
CA ILE A 182 -17.25 0.78 4.26
C ILE A 182 -18.48 -0.13 4.06
N ALA A 183 -19.34 -0.27 5.07
CA ALA A 183 -20.55 -1.08 4.99
C ALA A 183 -21.46 -0.64 3.80
N ARG A 184 -21.66 0.69 3.66
CA ARG A 184 -22.42 1.26 2.54
C ARG A 184 -21.79 0.93 1.19
N ALA A 185 -20.46 0.98 1.06
CA ALA A 185 -19.76 0.63 -0.16
C ALA A 185 -19.86 -0.86 -0.51
N LEU A 186 -20.00 -1.73 0.50
CA LEU A 186 -20.06 -3.20 0.34
C LEU A 186 -21.49 -3.75 0.14
N VAL A 187 -22.52 -2.92 0.33
CA VAL A 187 -23.91 -3.41 0.41
C VAL A 187 -24.38 -4.08 -0.89
N HIS A 188 -23.84 -3.66 -2.06
CA HIS A 188 -24.13 -4.25 -3.37
C HIS A 188 -23.28 -5.49 -3.70
N LYS A 189 -22.43 -5.98 -2.80
CA LYS A 189 -21.45 -7.05 -3.07
C LYS A 189 -20.53 -6.69 -4.25
N PRO A 190 -19.81 -5.56 -4.17
CA PRO A 190 -18.97 -5.11 -5.28
C PRO A 190 -17.82 -6.09 -5.53
N GLU A 191 -17.25 -6.04 -6.72
CA GLU A 191 -16.03 -6.76 -7.13
C GLU A 191 -14.78 -5.86 -6.96
N ILE A 192 -14.99 -4.54 -7.02
CA ILE A 192 -13.94 -3.53 -6.85
C ILE A 192 -14.35 -2.58 -5.72
N LEU A 193 -13.40 -2.25 -4.85
CA LEU A 193 -13.56 -1.24 -3.81
C LEU A 193 -12.52 -0.13 -4.00
N LEU A 194 -13.00 1.06 -4.31
CA LEU A 194 -12.18 2.26 -4.46
C LEU A 194 -12.09 3.00 -3.12
N CYS A 195 -10.89 3.30 -2.65
CA CYS A 195 -10.63 4.00 -1.40
C CYS A 195 -9.88 5.31 -1.70
N ASP A 196 -10.59 6.44 -1.71
CA ASP A 196 -10.01 7.77 -1.90
C ASP A 196 -9.66 8.36 -0.53
N GLU A 197 -8.40 8.23 -0.11
CA GLU A 197 -7.85 8.68 1.20
C GLU A 197 -8.69 8.26 2.42
N ALA A 198 -9.11 7.02 2.44
CA ALA A 198 -10.07 6.46 3.40
C ALA A 198 -9.64 6.53 4.89
N THR A 199 -8.38 6.86 5.19
CA THR A 199 -7.83 6.90 6.56
C THR A 199 -7.31 8.27 6.98
N SER A 200 -7.25 9.25 6.08
CA SER A 200 -6.60 10.56 6.33
C SER A 200 -7.21 11.41 7.45
N ALA A 201 -8.45 11.12 7.86
CA ALA A 201 -9.16 11.81 8.93
C ALA A 201 -9.20 11.03 10.26
N LEU A 202 -8.40 9.96 10.39
CA LEU A 202 -8.40 9.05 11.54
C LEU A 202 -7.07 9.16 12.31
N ASP A 203 -7.13 8.84 13.60
CA ASP A 203 -5.93 8.65 14.40
C ASP A 203 -5.18 7.37 14.01
N PRO A 204 -3.88 7.23 14.34
CA PRO A 204 -3.06 6.10 13.91
C PRO A 204 -3.59 4.72 14.33
N GLU A 205 -4.14 4.59 15.53
CA GLU A 205 -4.68 3.32 16.03
C GLU A 205 -5.93 2.91 15.26
N THR A 206 -6.84 3.86 15.08
CA THR A 206 -8.06 3.67 14.27
C THR A 206 -7.69 3.35 12.82
N THR A 207 -6.70 4.03 12.23
CA THR A 207 -6.17 3.74 10.89
C THR A 207 -5.76 2.27 10.77
N LEU A 208 -4.94 1.75 11.68
CA LEU A 208 -4.53 0.34 11.67
C LEU A 208 -5.72 -0.62 11.77
N SER A 209 -6.72 -0.27 12.60
CA SER A 209 -7.96 -1.06 12.72
C SER A 209 -8.75 -1.12 11.41
N ILE A 210 -8.88 0.00 10.70
CA ILE A 210 -9.56 0.07 9.39
C ILE A 210 -8.77 -0.69 8.31
N LEU A 211 -7.44 -0.58 8.32
CA LEU A 211 -6.60 -1.30 7.36
C LEU A 211 -6.68 -2.82 7.53
N ARG A 212 -6.70 -3.30 8.77
CA ARG A 212 -6.93 -4.73 9.08
C ARG A 212 -8.31 -5.16 8.57
N LEU A 213 -9.34 -4.39 8.83
CA LEU A 213 -10.69 -4.65 8.31
C LEU A 213 -10.71 -4.75 6.78
N LEU A 214 -10.10 -3.81 6.06
CA LEU A 214 -10.02 -3.85 4.59
C LEU A 214 -9.27 -5.09 4.08
N ARG A 215 -8.19 -5.49 4.74
CA ARG A 215 -7.45 -6.72 4.41
C ARG A 215 -8.29 -7.98 4.65
N ASP A 216 -9.04 -8.03 5.76
CA ASP A 216 -9.90 -9.17 6.08
C ASP A 216 -11.07 -9.26 5.08
N ILE A 217 -11.66 -8.14 4.69
CA ILE A 217 -12.68 -8.04 3.64
C ILE A 217 -12.11 -8.52 2.30
N ASN A 218 -10.93 -8.03 1.89
CA ASN A 218 -10.28 -8.48 0.66
C ASN A 218 -10.08 -10.00 0.65
N ARG A 219 -9.56 -10.57 1.76
CA ARG A 219 -9.30 -12.01 1.87
C ARG A 219 -10.57 -12.86 1.87
N SER A 220 -11.62 -12.39 2.54
CA SER A 220 -12.88 -13.14 2.69
C SER A 220 -13.77 -13.06 1.45
N LEU A 221 -13.78 -11.91 0.76
CA LEU A 221 -14.65 -11.67 -0.40
C LEU A 221 -13.92 -11.78 -1.73
N GLY A 222 -12.59 -11.81 -1.76
CA GLY A 222 -11.79 -11.86 -2.98
C GLY A 222 -11.88 -10.61 -3.86
N LEU A 223 -12.38 -9.49 -3.32
CA LEU A 223 -12.57 -8.26 -4.10
C LEU A 223 -11.26 -7.52 -4.32
N THR A 224 -11.16 -6.81 -5.43
CA THR A 224 -10.03 -5.91 -5.73
C THR A 224 -10.19 -4.61 -4.96
N ILE A 225 -9.16 -4.20 -4.20
CA ILE A 225 -9.15 -2.91 -3.51
C ILE A 225 -8.13 -1.99 -4.17
N ILE A 226 -8.54 -0.79 -4.56
CA ILE A 226 -7.65 0.24 -5.09
C ILE A 226 -7.65 1.41 -4.10
N LEU A 227 -6.49 1.66 -3.49
CA LEU A 227 -6.34 2.57 -2.36
C LEU A 227 -5.45 3.76 -2.75
N ILE A 228 -5.98 4.98 -2.60
CA ILE A 228 -5.18 6.21 -2.66
C ILE A 228 -4.82 6.64 -1.25
N THR A 229 -3.55 6.96 -1.02
CA THR A 229 -3.08 7.57 0.20
C THR A 229 -1.78 8.35 -0.03
N HIS A 230 -1.49 9.28 0.86
CA HIS A 230 -0.18 9.93 0.98
C HIS A 230 0.65 9.35 2.15
N GLU A 231 0.09 8.38 2.90
CA GLU A 231 0.75 7.72 4.03
C GLU A 231 1.46 6.45 3.57
N MET A 232 2.79 6.46 3.59
CA MET A 232 3.61 5.31 3.17
C MET A 232 3.45 4.10 4.10
N SER A 233 3.15 4.33 5.38
CA SER A 233 2.83 3.29 6.37
C SER A 233 1.61 2.47 5.97
N VAL A 234 0.58 3.12 5.44
CA VAL A 234 -0.65 2.47 4.94
C VAL A 234 -0.32 1.53 3.78
N ILE A 235 0.46 2.00 2.80
CA ILE A 235 0.86 1.17 1.65
C ILE A 235 1.64 -0.06 2.10
N ARG A 236 2.61 0.11 3.00
CA ARG A 236 3.44 -0.99 3.53
C ARG A 236 2.62 -2.03 4.28
N GLU A 237 1.60 -1.60 5.01
CA GLU A 237 0.79 -2.48 5.87
C GLU A 237 -0.16 -3.38 5.06
N VAL A 238 -0.80 -2.85 3.99
CA VAL A 238 -1.90 -3.58 3.36
C VAL A 238 -1.76 -3.81 1.85
N CYS A 239 -1.00 -2.99 1.11
CA CYS A 239 -0.93 -3.11 -0.34
C CYS A 239 0.06 -4.17 -0.79
N GLU A 240 -0.26 -4.89 -1.85
CA GLU A 240 0.63 -5.87 -2.49
C GLU A 240 1.47 -5.19 -3.58
N ASN A 241 0.84 -4.33 -4.37
CA ASN A 241 1.47 -3.55 -5.44
C ASN A 241 1.22 -2.06 -5.20
N VAL A 242 2.08 -1.24 -5.75
CA VAL A 242 1.99 0.21 -5.68
C VAL A 242 2.32 0.84 -7.03
N LEU A 243 1.54 1.87 -7.37
CA LEU A 243 1.80 2.82 -8.43
C LEU A 243 2.24 4.15 -7.83
N VAL A 244 3.33 4.70 -8.29
CA VAL A 244 3.77 6.07 -7.98
C VAL A 244 3.41 6.96 -9.14
N LEU A 245 2.55 7.95 -8.88
CA LEU A 245 2.19 8.99 -9.86
C LEU A 245 2.99 10.26 -9.59
N GLU A 246 3.54 10.84 -10.65
CA GLU A 246 4.13 12.17 -10.65
C GLU A 246 3.66 12.97 -11.87
N GLN A 247 3.10 14.16 -11.63
CA GLN A 247 2.65 15.08 -12.69
C GLN A 247 1.76 14.41 -13.76
N GLY A 248 0.85 13.53 -13.32
CA GLY A 248 -0.08 12.83 -14.19
C GLY A 248 0.50 11.63 -14.95
N ARG A 249 1.74 11.23 -14.71
CA ARG A 249 2.42 10.10 -15.35
C ARG A 249 2.80 9.02 -14.36
N VAL A 250 2.97 7.79 -14.83
CA VAL A 250 3.54 6.70 -14.04
C VAL A 250 5.04 6.95 -13.86
N ALA A 251 5.47 7.19 -12.62
CA ALA A 251 6.88 7.31 -12.27
C ALA A 251 7.49 5.94 -11.98
N GLU A 252 6.79 5.11 -11.22
CA GLU A 252 7.27 3.77 -10.87
C GLU A 252 6.07 2.88 -10.50
N GLU A 253 6.18 1.58 -10.78
CA GLU A 253 5.16 0.57 -10.48
C GLU A 253 5.82 -0.75 -10.08
N GLY A 254 5.17 -1.51 -9.20
CA GLY A 254 5.61 -2.86 -8.86
C GLY A 254 5.14 -3.33 -7.48
N PRO A 255 5.62 -4.51 -7.04
CA PRO A 255 5.42 -4.99 -5.69
C PRO A 255 5.93 -3.97 -4.66
N VAL A 256 5.16 -3.75 -3.58
CA VAL A 256 5.49 -2.74 -2.57
C VAL A 256 6.90 -2.93 -2.02
N TRP A 257 7.29 -4.19 -1.70
CA TRP A 257 8.63 -4.48 -1.20
C TRP A 257 9.73 -4.04 -2.18
N GLN A 258 9.52 -4.19 -3.49
CA GLN A 258 10.52 -3.84 -4.49
C GLN A 258 10.65 -2.33 -4.68
N VAL A 259 9.51 -1.62 -4.81
CA VAL A 259 9.48 -0.17 -4.97
C VAL A 259 10.01 0.54 -3.73
N PHE A 260 9.69 0.04 -2.53
CA PHE A 260 10.15 0.64 -1.26
C PHE A 260 11.59 0.29 -0.92
N GLY A 261 12.04 -0.93 -1.25
CA GLY A 261 13.40 -1.38 -0.97
C GLY A 261 14.44 -0.86 -1.97
N ASN A 262 14.05 -0.58 -3.21
CA ASN A 262 14.95 -0.15 -4.28
C ASN A 262 14.27 0.84 -5.23
N ALA A 263 13.88 2.00 -4.71
CA ALA A 263 13.25 3.07 -5.47
C ALA A 263 14.16 3.57 -6.60
N LYS A 264 13.67 3.44 -7.83
CA LYS A 264 14.42 3.79 -9.05
C LYS A 264 14.18 5.23 -9.49
N HIS A 265 12.96 5.73 -9.30
CA HIS A 265 12.57 7.07 -9.72
C HIS A 265 12.80 8.10 -8.60
N ASP A 266 13.21 9.33 -8.96
CA ASP A 266 13.46 10.40 -7.97
C ASP A 266 12.22 10.79 -7.17
N ALA A 267 11.05 10.79 -7.81
CA ALA A 267 9.79 11.03 -7.11
C ALA A 267 9.52 10.00 -6.03
N THR A 268 9.77 8.70 -6.32
CA THR A 268 9.64 7.62 -5.35
C THR A 268 10.60 7.81 -4.18
N ARG A 269 11.89 8.08 -4.48
CA ARG A 269 12.89 8.38 -3.45
C ARG A 269 12.49 9.56 -2.56
N ALA A 270 11.95 10.62 -3.17
CA ALA A 270 11.49 11.80 -2.44
C ALA A 270 10.28 11.52 -1.53
N LEU A 271 9.35 10.65 -1.95
CA LEU A 271 8.21 10.23 -1.13
C LEU A 271 8.64 9.33 0.04
N LEU A 272 9.67 8.52 -0.14
CA LEU A 272 10.15 7.59 0.88
C LEU A 272 11.16 8.21 1.88
N ARG A 273 11.76 9.37 1.55
CA ARG A 273 12.74 10.06 2.42
C ARG A 273 12.28 10.26 3.88
N PRO A 274 11.03 10.68 4.17
CA PRO A 274 10.60 10.89 5.56
C PRO A 274 10.60 9.61 6.40
N VAL A 275 10.59 8.45 5.75
CA VAL A 275 10.55 7.13 6.40
C VAL A 275 11.97 6.56 6.63
N SER A 276 12.98 7.06 5.91
CA SER A 276 14.38 6.63 6.02
C SER A 276 15.19 7.60 6.89
N ARG A 277 15.46 7.24 8.14
CA ARG A 277 16.48 7.93 8.96
C ARG A 277 17.86 7.48 8.52
N ASP A 278 18.62 8.38 7.91
CA ASP A 278 19.89 7.98 7.27
C ASP A 278 21.05 7.79 8.27
N VAL A 279 21.37 8.77 9.09
CA VAL A 279 22.47 8.72 10.08
C VAL A 279 22.06 9.50 11.32
N PRO A 280 22.26 8.97 12.53
CA PRO A 280 22.07 9.73 13.77
C PRO A 280 22.96 11.00 13.79
N GLU A 281 22.41 12.11 14.30
CA GLU A 281 23.12 13.40 14.29
C GLU A 281 24.43 13.38 15.09
N ASP A 282 24.44 12.67 16.22
CA ASP A 282 25.63 12.49 17.08
C ASP A 282 26.72 11.71 16.34
N LEU A 283 26.37 10.72 15.55
CA LEU A 283 27.32 9.99 14.71
C LEU A 283 27.79 10.86 13.53
N ALA A 284 26.86 11.56 12.87
CA ALA A 284 27.18 12.42 11.72
C ALA A 284 28.20 13.54 12.10
N ALA A 285 28.08 14.11 13.30
CA ALA A 285 28.97 15.15 13.80
C ALA A 285 30.43 14.66 14.06
N ARG A 286 30.64 13.35 14.19
CA ARG A 286 31.93 12.73 14.49
C ARG A 286 32.62 12.10 13.27
N LEU A 287 31.88 12.00 12.14
CA LEU A 287 32.40 11.43 10.91
C LEU A 287 33.46 12.36 10.29
N VAL A 288 34.61 11.80 9.97
CA VAL A 288 35.67 12.47 9.19
C VAL A 288 35.87 11.75 7.85
N PRO A 289 36.24 12.47 6.77
CA PRO A 289 36.31 11.90 5.42
C PRO A 289 37.56 11.01 5.19
N HIS A 290 38.52 11.03 6.08
CA HIS A 290 39.80 10.31 5.94
C HIS A 290 40.01 9.34 7.09
N ALA A 291 40.67 8.22 6.80
CA ALA A 291 41.01 7.22 7.80
C ALA A 291 41.83 7.82 8.97
N VAL A 292 41.42 7.48 10.19
CA VAL A 292 42.10 7.90 11.41
C VAL A 292 42.94 6.74 11.93
N PRO A 293 44.22 6.93 12.28
CA PRO A 293 45.06 5.89 12.88
C PRO A 293 44.38 5.27 14.10
N GLY A 294 44.19 3.93 14.11
CA GLY A 294 43.49 3.22 15.19
C GLY A 294 41.97 3.45 15.22
N GLY A 295 41.41 4.22 14.30
CA GLY A 295 39.97 4.48 14.20
C GLY A 295 39.17 3.35 13.57
N GLU A 296 37.87 3.56 13.46
CA GLU A 296 36.92 2.63 12.87
C GLU A 296 36.31 3.22 11.59
N THR A 297 36.12 2.36 10.60
CA THR A 297 35.40 2.69 9.36
C THR A 297 33.91 2.52 9.61
N ILE A 298 33.12 3.54 9.32
CA ILE A 298 31.66 3.49 9.43
C ILE A 298 31.07 3.12 8.07
N ILE A 299 30.40 2.00 8.05
CA ILE A 299 29.84 1.38 6.85
C ILE A 299 28.32 1.44 6.90
N LYS A 300 27.71 1.95 5.85
CA LYS A 300 26.25 1.86 5.61
C LYS A 300 25.94 0.66 4.74
N LEU A 301 25.20 -0.27 5.30
CA LEU A 301 24.68 -1.46 4.60
C LEU A 301 23.19 -1.22 4.28
N HIS A 302 22.82 -1.36 3.03
CA HIS A 302 21.44 -1.21 2.59
C HIS A 302 20.87 -2.54 2.13
N TYR A 303 19.70 -2.90 2.66
CA TYR A 303 18.94 -4.10 2.31
C TYR A 303 17.72 -3.71 1.50
N THR A 304 17.62 -4.26 0.29
CA THR A 304 16.53 -3.97 -0.67
C THR A 304 15.39 -4.98 -0.60
N GLY A 305 15.57 -6.05 0.18
CA GLY A 305 14.64 -7.17 0.23
C GLY A 305 14.87 -8.24 -0.84
N ALA A 306 15.72 -7.97 -1.83
CA ALA A 306 16.01 -8.94 -2.91
C ALA A 306 16.91 -10.10 -2.47
N GLN A 307 17.61 -9.95 -1.35
CA GLN A 307 18.57 -10.92 -0.82
C GLN A 307 17.91 -12.11 -0.08
N GLY A 308 16.57 -12.13 0.05
CA GLY A 308 15.79 -13.24 0.59
C GLY A 308 15.91 -13.48 2.10
N GLY A 309 16.98 -13.01 2.75
CA GLY A 309 17.26 -13.15 4.18
C GLY A 309 17.28 -11.82 4.90
N GLY A 310 17.26 -11.84 6.25
CA GLY A 310 17.57 -10.69 7.08
C GLY A 310 19.07 -10.49 7.22
N PRO A 311 19.51 -9.38 7.86
CA PRO A 311 20.93 -9.14 8.17
C PRO A 311 21.51 -10.27 9.04
N ASP A 312 22.61 -10.84 8.60
CA ASP A 312 23.43 -11.78 9.38
C ASP A 312 24.79 -11.13 9.63
N LEU A 313 24.91 -10.47 10.80
CA LEU A 313 26.16 -9.78 11.17
C LEU A 313 27.32 -10.75 11.35
N THR A 314 27.07 -12.02 11.73
CA THR A 314 28.12 -13.04 11.89
C THR A 314 28.70 -13.41 10.53
N LEU A 315 27.84 -13.64 9.54
CA LEU A 315 28.26 -13.92 8.17
C LEU A 315 29.02 -12.73 7.56
N LEU A 316 28.50 -11.50 7.75
CA LEU A 316 29.19 -10.29 7.25
C LEU A 316 30.55 -10.09 7.89
N ALA A 317 30.68 -10.31 9.21
CA ALA A 317 31.95 -10.22 9.93
C ALA A 317 32.95 -11.27 9.42
N ALA A 318 32.49 -12.51 9.21
CA ALA A 318 33.32 -13.58 8.65
C ALA A 318 33.77 -13.25 7.22
N THR A 319 32.88 -12.70 6.38
CA THR A 319 33.19 -12.31 5.00
C THR A 319 34.24 -11.21 4.93
N LEU A 320 34.16 -10.22 5.84
CA LEU A 320 35.12 -9.11 5.90
C LEU A 320 36.39 -9.44 6.70
N GLY A 321 36.46 -10.59 7.38
CA GLY A 321 37.59 -10.99 8.21
C GLY A 321 37.80 -10.09 9.43
N THR A 322 36.78 -9.37 9.89
CA THR A 322 36.88 -8.43 11.03
C THR A 322 35.60 -8.43 11.85
N SER A 323 35.71 -7.98 13.11
CA SER A 323 34.52 -7.78 13.94
C SER A 323 33.71 -6.60 13.48
N LEU A 324 32.38 -6.76 13.46
CA LEU A 324 31.42 -5.70 13.17
C LEU A 324 30.69 -5.27 14.44
N ARG A 325 30.64 -3.97 14.70
CA ARG A 325 29.87 -3.38 15.79
C ARG A 325 28.68 -2.63 15.20
N LEU A 326 27.45 -3.05 15.56
CA LEU A 326 26.24 -2.36 15.15
C LEU A 326 26.13 -1.01 15.88
N LEU A 327 26.02 0.08 15.14
CA LEU A 327 25.84 1.43 15.66
C LEU A 327 24.38 1.86 15.62
N HIS A 328 23.72 1.61 14.49
CA HIS A 328 22.32 1.96 14.26
C HIS A 328 21.74 1.00 13.25
N GLY A 329 20.44 0.75 13.32
CA GLY A 329 19.77 -0.08 12.32
C GLY A 329 18.26 0.11 12.30
N THR A 330 17.74 0.13 11.10
CA THR A 330 16.29 0.10 10.84
C THR A 330 16.06 -0.95 9.78
N ILE A 331 15.58 -2.12 10.20
CA ILE A 331 15.21 -3.21 9.29
C ILE A 331 13.73 -3.51 9.50
N ASP A 332 12.97 -3.33 8.44
CA ASP A 332 11.56 -3.66 8.38
C ASP A 332 11.35 -4.91 7.51
N ARG A 333 10.20 -5.57 7.69
CA ARG A 333 9.76 -6.65 6.80
C ARG A 333 8.52 -6.22 6.03
N ILE A 334 8.67 -6.07 4.71
CA ILE A 334 7.56 -5.78 3.80
C ILE A 334 7.30 -7.05 2.99
N GLN A 335 6.12 -7.66 3.14
CA GLN A 335 5.73 -8.89 2.44
C GLN A 335 6.73 -10.05 2.65
N GLY A 336 7.37 -10.11 3.82
CA GLY A 336 8.39 -11.12 4.14
C GLY A 336 9.82 -10.74 3.73
N HIS A 337 10.02 -9.67 2.96
CA HIS A 337 11.33 -9.18 2.52
C HIS A 337 11.93 -8.22 3.54
N ALA A 338 13.13 -8.51 4.03
CA ALA A 338 13.86 -7.64 4.96
C ALA A 338 14.47 -6.44 4.21
N GLN A 339 14.12 -5.24 4.61
CA GLN A 339 14.52 -3.99 3.97
C GLN A 339 14.94 -2.95 4.99
N GLY A 340 15.90 -2.13 4.63
CA GLY A 340 16.32 -1.03 5.47
C GLY A 340 17.82 -0.80 5.45
N THR A 341 18.32 -0.23 6.52
CA THR A 341 19.72 0.19 6.62
C THR A 341 20.31 -0.25 7.94
N LEU A 342 21.55 -0.74 7.92
CA LEU A 342 22.40 -0.89 9.09
C LEU A 342 23.60 0.04 8.96
N LEU A 343 23.98 0.67 10.06
CA LEU A 343 25.25 1.35 10.23
C LEU A 343 26.12 0.49 11.15
N VAL A 344 27.25 0.05 10.64
CA VAL A 344 28.20 -0.77 11.38
C VAL A 344 29.57 -0.11 11.40
N ALA A 345 30.30 -0.31 12.48
CA ALA A 345 31.71 0.07 12.59
C ALA A 345 32.58 -1.18 12.43
N ALA A 346 33.70 -1.03 11.71
CA ALA A 346 34.69 -2.06 11.49
C ALA A 346 36.10 -1.46 11.48
N ARG A 347 37.11 -2.24 11.87
CA ARG A 347 38.53 -1.80 11.81
C ARG A 347 39.21 -2.35 10.56
N GLY A 348 40.06 -1.53 9.95
CA GLY A 348 40.92 -1.94 8.84
C GLY A 348 40.18 -2.25 7.53
N ILE A 349 38.94 -1.78 7.37
CA ILE A 349 38.14 -1.97 6.18
C ILE A 349 38.23 -0.73 5.28
N SER A 350 38.46 -0.97 4.01
CA SER A 350 38.46 0.01 2.93
C SER A 350 37.19 -0.16 2.04
N GLU A 351 36.98 0.77 1.12
CA GLU A 351 35.87 0.70 0.17
C GLU A 351 35.97 -0.52 -0.77
N GLN A 352 37.18 -0.98 -1.07
CA GLN A 352 37.43 -2.16 -1.91
C GLN A 352 37.01 -3.47 -1.23
N ASP A 353 37.17 -3.56 0.09
CA ASP A 353 36.78 -4.75 0.86
C ASP A 353 35.28 -4.97 0.86
N LEU A 354 34.47 -3.90 0.66
CA LEU A 354 33.02 -3.98 0.62
C LEU A 354 32.48 -4.76 -0.60
N ASP A 355 33.29 -4.94 -1.64
CA ASP A 355 32.92 -5.77 -2.79
C ASP A 355 32.67 -7.23 -2.41
N ALA A 356 33.30 -7.72 -1.33
CA ALA A 356 33.06 -9.06 -0.80
C ALA A 356 31.63 -9.24 -0.25
N LEU A 357 30.94 -8.15 0.09
CA LEU A 357 29.57 -8.17 0.58
C LEU A 357 28.51 -8.24 -0.52
N LYS A 358 28.93 -8.18 -1.81
CA LYS A 358 28.01 -8.33 -2.96
C LYS A 358 27.29 -9.67 -2.87
N GLY A 359 25.95 -9.63 -2.96
CA GLY A 359 25.07 -10.82 -2.80
C GLY A 359 24.52 -10.99 -1.37
N HIS A 360 25.17 -10.47 -0.34
CA HIS A 360 24.66 -10.49 1.04
C HIS A 360 23.86 -9.22 1.39
N VAL A 361 24.19 -8.10 0.76
CA VAL A 361 23.51 -6.80 0.93
C VAL A 361 23.15 -6.21 -0.44
N GLY A 362 22.16 -5.33 -0.49
CA GLY A 362 21.79 -4.61 -1.72
C GLY A 362 22.85 -3.58 -2.13
N SER A 363 23.43 -2.88 -1.16
CA SER A 363 24.62 -2.05 -1.33
C SER A 363 25.35 -1.84 -0.01
N ALA A 364 26.67 -1.65 -0.11
CA ALA A 364 27.52 -1.26 1.01
C ALA A 364 28.36 -0.03 0.60
N ARG A 365 28.53 0.92 1.51
CA ARG A 365 29.41 2.08 1.28
C ARG A 365 30.04 2.57 2.56
N VAL A 366 31.26 3.10 2.48
CA VAL A 366 31.88 3.83 3.58
C VAL A 366 31.21 5.20 3.69
N LEU A 367 30.79 5.57 4.93
CA LEU A 367 30.27 6.90 5.22
C LEU A 367 31.37 7.85 5.68
N GLY A 368 32.39 7.33 6.32
CA GLY A 368 33.52 8.06 6.90
C GLY A 368 34.16 7.23 7.96
N TYR A 369 35.01 7.90 8.77
CA TYR A 369 35.83 7.30 9.79
C TYR A 369 35.60 8.01 11.13
N VAL A 370 35.79 7.30 12.24
CA VAL A 370 35.69 7.84 13.58
C VAL A 370 36.89 7.37 14.43
N ALA A 371 37.25 8.13 15.44
CA ALA A 371 38.21 7.67 16.44
C ALA A 371 37.66 6.48 17.25
N SER A 372 38.51 5.65 17.84
CA SER A 372 38.15 4.36 18.48
C SER A 372 37.29 4.44 19.75
N ASP A 373 36.85 5.61 20.17
CA ASP A 373 36.11 5.86 21.43
C ASP A 373 34.59 6.11 21.19
N VAL A 374 34.02 5.61 20.11
CA VAL A 374 32.60 5.76 19.77
C VAL A 374 31.78 4.59 20.29
#